data_0591f531b2149252091e56eccfa714e2
#
_entry.id   0591f531b2149252091e56eccfa714e2
#
_cell.length_a   1.000
_cell.length_b   1.000
_cell.length_c   1.000
_cell.angle_alpha   90.00
_cell.angle_beta   90.00
_cell.angle_gamma   90.00
#
_symmetry.space_group_name_H-M   'P 1'
#
loop_
_entity.id
_entity.type
_entity.pdbx_description
1 polymer ?
#
loop_
_entity_poly.entity_id
_entity_poly.type
_entity_poly.pdbx_seq_one_letter_code
_entity_poly.pdbx_strand_id
1 'polypeptide(L)'
;MKAEHIKNKIIAMAPEIFSEFKVLFAYLYGSVALGQHHRFSDLDIGVYTQKRSLSASRKLELDLSLAIDDKLVNAPESDVRIMNALPLAIAGKIVTEGILIYCQDEDQRIAYETKIRMAYFDFYPMIRSYQKTYMEQIQM
;
A
#
# COMPACT_ATOMS: atom_id res chain seq x y z
N MET A 1 17.09 1.29 10.84
CA MET A 1 15.85 1.12 11.64
C MET A 1 15.24 -0.23 11.28
N LYS A 2 14.83 -1.03 12.26
CA LYS A 2 14.24 -2.34 12.01
C LYS A 2 12.81 -2.20 11.48
N ALA A 3 12.37 -3.14 10.63
CA ALA A 3 11.05 -3.12 10.01
C ALA A 3 9.91 -3.01 11.04
N GLU A 4 9.99 -3.76 12.14
CA GLU A 4 9.00 -3.71 13.21
C GLU A 4 8.90 -2.32 13.85
N HIS A 5 10.03 -1.66 14.03
CA HIS A 5 10.08 -0.32 14.60
C HIS A 5 9.44 0.72 13.63
N ILE A 6 9.72 0.59 12.35
CA ILE A 6 9.11 1.43 11.31
C ILE A 6 7.59 1.25 11.31
N LYS A 7 7.13 0.01 11.32
CA LYS A 7 5.71 -0.33 11.36
C LYS A 7 5.01 0.32 12.56
N ASN A 8 5.60 0.20 13.73
CA ASN A 8 5.01 0.75 14.96
C ASN A 8 4.93 2.27 14.91
N LYS A 9 5.95 2.94 14.37
CA LYS A 9 5.94 4.39 14.20
C LYS A 9 4.86 4.84 13.23
N ILE A 10 4.70 4.13 12.11
CA ILE A 10 3.67 4.45 11.12
C ILE A 10 2.28 4.31 11.73
N ILE A 11 2.01 3.22 12.45
CA ILE A 11 0.71 3.00 13.09
C ILE A 11 0.43 4.12 14.11
N ALA A 12 1.42 4.54 14.86
CA ALA A 12 1.25 5.59 15.87
C ALA A 12 0.91 6.95 15.25
N MET A 13 1.50 7.29 14.10
CA MET A 13 1.26 8.59 13.46
C MET A 13 0.10 8.57 12.45
N ALA A 14 -0.38 7.40 12.07
CA ALA A 14 -1.38 7.25 11.01
C ALA A 14 -2.67 8.04 11.26
N PRO A 15 -3.30 8.01 12.46
CA PRO A 15 -4.54 8.74 12.67
C PRO A 15 -4.41 10.23 12.40
N GLU A 16 -3.32 10.85 12.81
CA GLU A 16 -3.10 12.28 12.60
C GLU A 16 -2.96 12.62 11.12
N ILE A 17 -2.08 11.92 10.41
CA ILE A 17 -1.76 12.22 9.02
C ILE A 17 -2.92 11.83 8.10
N PHE A 18 -3.39 10.59 8.19
CA PHE A 18 -4.37 10.10 7.23
C PHE A 18 -5.75 10.75 7.41
N SER A 19 -6.13 11.16 8.63
CA SER A 19 -7.38 11.88 8.82
C SER A 19 -7.33 13.27 8.19
N GLU A 20 -6.20 13.96 8.28
CA GLU A 20 -6.01 15.27 7.67
C GLU A 20 -6.20 15.23 6.16
N PHE A 21 -5.71 14.20 5.51
CA PHE A 21 -5.82 14.02 4.06
C PHE A 21 -7.06 13.26 3.61
N LYS A 22 -7.98 12.97 4.52
CA LYS A 22 -9.26 12.29 4.24
C LYS A 22 -9.09 10.91 3.63
N VAL A 23 -8.08 10.19 4.07
CA VAL A 23 -7.88 8.79 3.71
C VAL A 23 -8.90 7.93 4.45
N LEU A 24 -9.53 6.98 3.76
CA LEU A 24 -10.53 6.10 4.37
C LEU A 24 -9.89 4.90 5.04
N PHE A 25 -8.88 4.30 4.43
CA PHE A 25 -8.05 3.27 5.05
C PHE A 25 -6.72 3.16 4.29
N ALA A 26 -5.72 2.56 4.95
CA ALA A 26 -4.37 2.48 4.41
C ALA A 26 -3.66 1.20 4.85
N TYR A 27 -2.75 0.74 4.00
CA TYR A 27 -1.94 -0.46 4.23
C TYR A 27 -0.46 -0.15 4.06
N LEU A 28 0.35 -0.82 4.87
CA LEU A 28 1.79 -0.96 4.63
C LEU A 28 2.00 -2.27 3.86
N TYR A 29 2.75 -2.24 2.76
CA TYR A 29 3.02 -3.44 1.99
C TYR A 29 4.48 -3.46 1.52
N GLY A 30 4.85 -4.45 0.71
CA GLY A 30 6.20 -4.57 0.22
C GLY A 30 7.18 -5.14 1.25
N SER A 31 8.47 -4.90 1.06
CA SER A 31 9.52 -5.53 1.84
C SER A 31 9.48 -5.19 3.33
N VAL A 32 9.13 -3.95 3.68
CA VAL A 32 9.04 -3.56 5.09
C VAL A 32 7.92 -4.32 5.80
N ALA A 33 6.76 -4.47 5.16
CA ALA A 33 5.63 -5.21 5.72
C ALA A 33 5.97 -6.69 5.94
N LEU A 34 6.76 -7.28 5.04
CA LEU A 34 7.17 -8.67 5.11
C LEU A 34 8.38 -8.91 6.02
N GLY A 35 8.92 -7.86 6.64
CA GLY A 35 10.12 -7.98 7.47
C GLY A 35 11.41 -8.20 6.68
N GLN A 36 11.39 -7.96 5.38
CA GLN A 36 12.52 -8.15 4.47
C GLN A 36 13.22 -6.83 4.13
N HIS A 37 13.05 -5.83 5.01
CA HIS A 37 13.60 -4.50 4.83
C HIS A 37 15.13 -4.53 4.70
N HIS A 38 15.66 -3.79 3.73
CA HIS A 38 17.08 -3.50 3.60
C HIS A 38 17.26 -2.00 3.29
N ARG A 39 18.51 -1.53 3.29
CA ARG A 39 18.79 -0.07 3.24
C ARG A 39 18.29 0.63 1.98
N PHE A 40 17.99 -0.11 0.90
CA PHE A 40 17.46 0.44 -0.35
C PHE A 40 15.96 0.22 -0.51
N SER A 41 15.30 -0.38 0.49
CA SER A 41 13.86 -0.60 0.43
C SER A 41 13.09 0.69 0.60
N ASP A 42 12.08 0.90 -0.24
CA ASP A 42 11.12 1.97 -0.04
C ASP A 42 10.07 1.55 0.99
N LEU A 43 9.41 2.54 1.55
CA LEU A 43 8.29 2.33 2.45
C LEU A 43 7.01 2.40 1.62
N ASP A 44 6.48 1.24 1.25
CA ASP A 44 5.33 1.15 0.34
C ASP A 44 4.02 1.27 1.12
N ILE A 45 3.24 2.30 0.81
CA ILE A 45 1.96 2.58 1.47
C ILE A 45 0.87 2.72 0.43
N GLY A 46 -0.20 1.92 0.58
CA GLY A 46 -1.39 2.03 -0.25
C GLY A 46 -2.51 2.71 0.53
N VAL A 47 -3.14 3.71 -0.05
CA VAL A 47 -4.23 4.45 0.58
C VAL A 47 -5.49 4.36 -0.28
N TYR A 48 -6.63 4.20 0.37
CA TYR A 48 -7.93 4.22 -0.28
C TYR A 48 -8.65 5.51 0.09
N THR A 49 -9.16 6.21 -0.92
CA THR A 49 -9.83 7.49 -0.73
C THR A 49 -11.14 7.52 -1.53
N GLN A 50 -11.91 8.57 -1.37
CA GLN A 50 -13.01 8.83 -2.29
C GLN A 50 -12.45 9.11 -3.69
N LYS A 51 -13.28 8.86 -4.72
CA LYS A 51 -12.87 9.06 -6.10
C LYS A 51 -12.38 10.50 -6.34
N ARG A 52 -11.24 10.62 -7.01
CA ARG A 52 -10.59 11.90 -7.34
C ARG A 52 -10.17 11.91 -8.79
N SER A 53 -9.92 13.10 -9.34
CA SER A 53 -9.29 13.23 -10.65
C SER A 53 -7.86 12.70 -10.61
N LEU A 54 -7.27 12.40 -11.77
CA LEU A 54 -5.90 11.92 -11.84
C LEU A 54 -4.92 12.95 -11.25
N SER A 55 -5.08 14.23 -11.56
CA SER A 55 -4.20 15.27 -11.03
C SER A 55 -4.32 15.42 -9.52
N ALA A 56 -5.55 15.33 -8.97
CA ALA A 56 -5.77 15.38 -7.51
C ALA A 56 -5.17 14.15 -6.82
N SER A 57 -5.26 12.98 -7.46
CA SER A 57 -4.66 11.74 -6.92
C SER A 57 -3.14 11.84 -6.87
N ARG A 58 -2.52 12.34 -7.92
CA ARG A 58 -1.06 12.53 -7.96
C ARG A 58 -0.59 13.52 -6.90
N LYS A 59 -1.34 14.61 -6.73
CA LYS A 59 -1.02 15.60 -5.70
C LYS A 59 -1.12 14.99 -4.31
N LEU A 60 -2.17 14.21 -4.06
CA LEU A 60 -2.37 13.55 -2.76
C LEU A 60 -1.25 12.57 -2.46
N GLU A 61 -0.84 11.77 -3.43
CA GLU A 61 0.28 10.83 -3.26
C GLU A 61 1.55 11.55 -2.84
N LEU A 62 1.87 12.66 -3.51
CA LEU A 62 3.05 13.45 -3.18
C LEU A 62 2.93 14.12 -1.80
N ASP A 63 1.80 14.74 -1.51
CA ASP A 63 1.58 15.44 -0.23
C ASP A 63 1.67 14.46 0.94
N LEU A 64 1.10 13.26 0.79
CA LEU A 64 1.18 12.21 1.81
C LEU A 64 2.62 11.73 2.00
N SER A 65 3.35 11.48 0.92
CA SER A 65 4.76 11.06 1.00
C SER A 65 5.59 12.09 1.77
N LEU A 66 5.40 13.37 1.45
CA LEU A 66 6.14 14.43 2.12
C LEU A 66 5.79 14.51 3.61
N ALA A 67 4.51 14.39 3.95
CA ALA A 67 4.06 14.43 5.35
C ALA A 67 4.60 13.24 6.15
N ILE A 68 4.61 12.05 5.55
CA ILE A 68 5.12 10.83 6.20
C ILE A 68 6.64 10.94 6.38
N ASP A 69 7.35 11.34 5.34
CA ASP A 69 8.82 11.42 5.39
C ASP A 69 9.28 12.48 6.40
N ASP A 70 8.52 13.55 6.57
CA ASP A 70 8.81 14.58 7.56
C ASP A 70 8.70 14.04 8.99
N LYS A 71 7.78 13.11 9.24
CA LYS A 71 7.56 12.50 10.56
C LYS A 71 8.51 11.34 10.85
N LEU A 72 8.95 10.62 9.82
CA LEU A 72 9.77 9.41 9.96
C LEU A 72 11.23 9.71 9.64
N VAL A 73 11.91 10.36 10.58
CA VAL A 73 13.36 10.63 10.46
C VAL A 73 14.13 9.31 10.51
N ASN A 74 15.12 9.14 9.64
CA ASN A 74 15.98 7.95 9.54
C ASN A 74 15.26 6.70 9.08
N ALA A 75 14.11 6.84 8.43
CA ALA A 75 13.39 5.75 7.78
C ALA A 75 13.57 5.83 6.26
N PRO A 76 13.26 4.74 5.52
CA PRO A 76 13.23 4.79 4.06
C PRO A 76 12.24 5.82 3.55
N GLU A 77 12.46 6.32 2.34
CA GLU A 77 11.49 7.19 1.69
C GLU A 77 10.18 6.44 1.45
N SER A 78 9.06 7.14 1.63
CA SER A 78 7.76 6.55 1.40
C SER A 78 7.37 6.63 -0.08
N ASP A 79 6.74 5.57 -0.56
CA ASP A 79 6.11 5.50 -1.89
C ASP A 79 4.62 5.28 -1.65
N VAL A 80 3.84 6.36 -1.74
CA VAL A 80 2.41 6.33 -1.47
C VAL A 80 1.66 6.19 -2.79
N ARG A 81 0.78 5.20 -2.87
CA ARG A 81 -0.07 4.97 -4.03
C ARG A 81 -1.54 4.91 -3.62
N ILE A 82 -2.38 5.52 -4.44
CA ILE A 82 -3.83 5.45 -4.26
C ILE A 82 -4.31 4.12 -4.84
N MET A 83 -4.96 3.30 -3.99
CA MET A 83 -5.36 1.94 -4.34
C MET A 83 -6.56 1.87 -5.27
N ASN A 84 -7.34 2.94 -5.36
CA ASN A 84 -8.63 2.95 -6.09
C ASN A 84 -8.50 2.50 -7.55
N ALA A 85 -7.36 2.78 -8.18
CA ALA A 85 -7.14 2.49 -9.59
C ALA A 85 -5.97 1.53 -9.85
N LEU A 86 -5.46 0.84 -8.83
CA LEU A 86 -4.38 -0.11 -9.01
C LEU A 86 -4.86 -1.36 -9.74
N PRO A 87 -3.99 -1.98 -10.56
CA PRO A 87 -4.31 -3.28 -11.16
C PRO A 87 -4.60 -4.33 -10.10
N LEU A 88 -5.46 -5.29 -10.44
CA LEU A 88 -5.88 -6.34 -9.52
C LEU A 88 -4.70 -7.13 -8.93
N ALA A 89 -3.67 -7.40 -9.73
CA ALA A 89 -2.48 -8.12 -9.25
C ALA A 89 -1.80 -7.40 -8.09
N ILE A 90 -1.74 -6.07 -8.14
CA ILE A 90 -1.11 -5.26 -7.09
C ILE A 90 -2.07 -5.10 -5.91
N ALA A 91 -3.32 -4.72 -6.18
CA ALA A 91 -4.32 -4.55 -5.13
C ALA A 91 -4.54 -5.84 -4.34
N GLY A 92 -4.59 -6.99 -5.02
CA GLY A 92 -4.73 -8.29 -4.37
C GLY A 92 -3.55 -8.62 -3.45
N LYS A 93 -2.35 -8.31 -3.88
CA LYS A 93 -1.16 -8.50 -3.03
C LYS A 93 -1.21 -7.62 -1.79
N ILE A 94 -1.61 -6.37 -1.94
CA ILE A 94 -1.72 -5.44 -0.81
C ILE A 94 -2.73 -5.97 0.21
N VAL A 95 -3.91 -6.39 -0.25
CA VAL A 95 -4.98 -6.87 0.63
C VAL A 95 -4.62 -8.18 1.31
N THR A 96 -3.91 -9.09 0.63
CA THR A 96 -3.58 -10.42 1.18
C THR A 96 -2.32 -10.43 2.03
N GLU A 97 -1.32 -9.63 1.70
CA GLU A 97 -0.01 -9.64 2.36
C GLU A 97 0.28 -8.37 3.16
N GLY A 98 -0.46 -7.30 2.90
CA GLY A 98 -0.22 -6.01 3.56
C GLY A 98 -0.71 -5.98 5.00
N ILE A 99 -0.28 -4.95 5.70
CA ILE A 99 -0.66 -4.70 7.09
C ILE A 99 -1.55 -3.47 7.12
N LEU A 100 -2.76 -3.60 7.66
CA LEU A 100 -3.66 -2.46 7.85
C LEU A 100 -3.06 -1.52 8.89
N ILE A 101 -2.78 -0.28 8.49
CA ILE A 101 -2.18 0.72 9.37
C ILE A 101 -3.14 1.83 9.78
N TYR A 102 -4.25 1.98 9.05
CA TYR A 102 -5.25 3.01 9.37
C TYR A 102 -6.59 2.61 8.75
N CYS A 103 -7.67 2.84 9.50
CA CYS A 103 -9.02 2.63 8.99
C CYS A 103 -9.98 3.61 9.65
N GLN A 104 -10.60 4.47 8.84
CA GLN A 104 -11.60 5.43 9.29
C GLN A 104 -13.01 4.92 8.98
N ASP A 105 -13.15 4.07 7.96
CA ASP A 105 -14.44 3.55 7.49
C ASP A 105 -14.35 2.04 7.32
N GLU A 106 -14.75 1.31 8.37
CA GLU A 106 -14.70 -0.16 8.41
C GLU A 106 -15.58 -0.79 7.34
N ASP A 107 -16.78 -0.22 7.10
CA ASP A 107 -17.71 -0.79 6.12
C ASP A 107 -17.14 -0.71 4.71
N GLN A 108 -16.57 0.39 4.33
CA GLN A 108 -15.92 0.54 3.02
C GLN A 108 -14.68 -0.34 2.90
N ARG A 109 -13.89 -0.47 3.98
CA ARG A 109 -12.74 -1.36 3.99
C ARG A 109 -13.13 -2.81 3.75
N ILE A 110 -14.12 -3.29 4.48
CA ILE A 110 -14.59 -4.69 4.36
C ILE A 110 -15.14 -4.93 2.96
N ALA A 111 -15.94 -4.00 2.43
CA ALA A 111 -16.48 -4.12 1.08
C ALA A 111 -15.36 -4.18 0.02
N TYR A 112 -14.37 -3.31 0.13
CA TYR A 112 -13.23 -3.28 -0.78
C TYR A 112 -12.41 -4.56 -0.69
N GLU A 113 -12.03 -4.98 0.52
CA GLU A 113 -11.23 -6.19 0.72
C GLU A 113 -11.94 -7.43 0.19
N THR A 114 -13.24 -7.55 0.45
CA THR A 114 -14.03 -8.68 -0.03
C THR A 114 -14.02 -8.72 -1.56
N LYS A 115 -14.29 -7.59 -2.19
CA LYS A 115 -14.31 -7.49 -3.66
C LYS A 115 -12.95 -7.87 -4.26
N ILE A 116 -11.86 -7.33 -3.70
CA ILE A 116 -10.52 -7.58 -4.21
C ILE A 116 -10.11 -9.04 -3.97
N ARG A 117 -10.37 -9.59 -2.79
CA ARG A 117 -10.03 -10.98 -2.47
C ARG A 117 -10.74 -11.96 -3.39
N MET A 118 -12.03 -11.75 -3.64
CA MET A 118 -12.80 -12.61 -4.53
C MET A 118 -12.26 -12.55 -5.96
N ALA A 119 -12.04 -11.35 -6.49
CA ALA A 119 -11.51 -11.18 -7.84
C ALA A 119 -10.08 -11.74 -7.96
N TYR A 120 -9.23 -11.48 -6.96
CA TYR A 120 -7.86 -11.94 -6.94
C TYR A 120 -7.79 -13.48 -6.89
N PHE A 121 -8.62 -14.09 -6.07
CA PHE A 121 -8.69 -15.55 -5.97
C PHE A 121 -9.11 -16.18 -7.30
N ASP A 122 -10.12 -15.62 -7.96
CA ASP A 122 -10.64 -16.14 -9.24
C ASP A 122 -9.58 -16.04 -10.35
N PHE A 123 -8.81 -14.96 -10.38
CA PHE A 123 -7.85 -14.71 -11.44
C PHE A 123 -6.41 -15.08 -11.06
N TYR A 124 -6.18 -15.56 -9.84
CA TYR A 124 -4.83 -15.85 -9.34
C TYR A 124 -4.06 -16.85 -10.20
N PRO A 125 -4.65 -17.95 -10.68
CA PRO A 125 -3.92 -18.88 -11.54
C PRO A 125 -3.37 -18.22 -12.81
N MET A 126 -4.15 -17.33 -13.42
CA MET A 126 -3.73 -16.60 -14.63
C MET A 126 -2.64 -15.58 -14.29
N ILE A 127 -2.78 -14.83 -13.21
CA ILE A 127 -1.78 -13.86 -12.75
C ILE A 127 -0.45 -14.56 -12.49
N ARG A 128 -0.48 -15.69 -11.79
CA ARG A 128 0.70 -16.48 -11.47
C ARG A 128 1.38 -17.00 -12.72
N SER A 129 0.61 -17.51 -13.68
CA SER A 129 1.14 -18.02 -14.95
C SER A 129 1.85 -16.90 -15.73
N TYR A 130 1.26 -15.72 -15.80
CA TYR A 130 1.85 -14.57 -16.47
C TYR A 130 3.15 -14.14 -15.81
N GLN A 131 3.19 -14.06 -14.50
CA GLN A 131 4.38 -13.70 -13.74
C GLN A 131 5.50 -14.71 -13.95
N LYS A 132 5.16 -15.99 -13.96
CA LYS A 132 6.13 -17.05 -14.21
C LYS A 132 6.76 -16.92 -15.61
N THR A 133 5.95 -16.68 -16.62
CA THR A 133 6.42 -16.51 -17.99
C THR A 133 7.36 -15.31 -18.10
N TYR A 134 7.00 -14.20 -17.46
CA TYR A 134 7.82 -12.99 -17.43
C TYR A 134 9.18 -13.25 -16.78
N MET A 135 9.21 -13.94 -15.64
CA MET A 135 10.46 -14.27 -14.96
C MET A 135 11.35 -15.22 -15.79
N GLU A 136 10.75 -16.17 -16.47
CA GLU A 136 11.49 -17.08 -17.38
C GLU A 136 12.14 -16.31 -18.52
N GLN A 137 11.44 -15.31 -19.09
CA GLN A 137 11.99 -14.47 -20.15
C GLN A 137 13.17 -13.62 -19.66
N ILE A 138 13.12 -13.13 -18.45
CA ILE A 138 14.22 -12.33 -17.87
C ILE A 138 15.46 -13.19 -17.64
N GLN A 139 15.29 -14.45 -17.28
CA GLN A 139 16.40 -15.36 -16.98
C GLN A 139 17.08 -15.94 -18.23
N MET A 140 16.48 -15.76 -19.38
CA MET A 140 17.08 -16.14 -20.67
C MET A 140 17.96 -15.02 -21.19
#